data_88b52e67b95ad5daeaecab7b2e910b4b
#
_entry.id   88b52e67b95ad5daeaecab7b2e910b4b
#
_cell.length_a   1.000
_cell.length_b   1.000
_cell.length_c   1.000
_cell.angle_alpha   90.00
_cell.angle_beta   90.00
_cell.angle_gamma   90.00
#
_symmetry.space_group_name_H-M   'P 1'
#
loop_
_entity.id
_entity.type
_entity.pdbx_description
1 polymer ?
#
loop_
_entity_poly.entity_id
_entity_poly.type
_entity_poly.pdbx_seq_one_letter_code
_entity_poly.pdbx_strand_id
1 'polypeptide(L)'
;MIKAVPKQGELNTIGLHSDLEALKSVLSYPHMLLILCAVGIWGANFVIMKNSVDVLPPLMITAMRFLFTLVPAVFFVPKPKVRWTNLLGYGLSIGVVQFGCLYIAVDGLITPGLASLVVQMQVLFTIAMSIYLNSERITAYQLSALILAALGLLIIGLHTDNQTSLMGVALTLVAALGWASGNMFSKRATGVNMLSYVVWSTLFSVPPLVCLSLYFEGLQTIAEHLSTLNWQTFIGILWQAWGSTIFCYGIWGWLLARYSAASVAPFALLIPVFGMGASAFLLGESLPLWKVGAAMLVIAAMLLNTFGARFRSALRNRGARLRELKDAN
;
A
#
# COMPACT_ATOMS: atom_id res chain seq x y z
N MET A 1 -31.16 -42.05 -6.46
CA MET A 1 -31.09 -40.87 -5.59
C MET A 1 -31.53 -39.65 -6.39
N ILE A 2 -32.73 -39.17 -6.19
CA ILE A 2 -33.34 -38.06 -6.92
C ILE A 2 -32.77 -36.78 -6.27
N LYS A 3 -31.98 -35.98 -7.04
CA LYS A 3 -31.55 -34.65 -6.59
C LYS A 3 -32.77 -33.75 -6.44
N ALA A 4 -33.02 -33.27 -5.24
CA ALA A 4 -34.09 -32.34 -4.97
C ALA A 4 -33.96 -31.07 -5.83
N VAL A 5 -35.03 -30.73 -6.54
CA VAL A 5 -35.13 -29.48 -7.33
C VAL A 5 -35.24 -28.33 -6.30
N PRO A 6 -34.42 -27.30 -6.38
CA PRO A 6 -34.48 -26.16 -5.44
C PRO A 6 -35.87 -25.48 -5.58
N LYS A 7 -36.45 -25.11 -4.45
CA LYS A 7 -37.74 -24.40 -4.42
C LYS A 7 -37.59 -23.01 -5.07
N GLN A 8 -38.62 -22.57 -5.77
CA GLN A 8 -38.65 -21.28 -6.52
C GLN A 8 -38.25 -20.05 -5.69
N GLY A 9 -38.40 -20.10 -4.35
CA GLY A 9 -37.95 -19.08 -3.41
C GLY A 9 -36.41 -19.03 -3.21
N GLU A 10 -35.73 -20.18 -3.33
CA GLU A 10 -34.24 -20.24 -3.23
C GLU A 10 -33.58 -19.75 -4.52
N LEU A 11 -34.19 -19.96 -5.68
CA LEU A 11 -33.71 -19.42 -6.97
C LEU A 11 -33.81 -17.89 -7.01
N ASN A 12 -34.85 -17.29 -6.43
CA ASN A 12 -34.99 -15.83 -6.33
C ASN A 12 -33.98 -15.20 -5.38
N THR A 13 -33.65 -15.85 -4.25
CA THR A 13 -32.61 -15.34 -3.32
C THR A 13 -31.21 -15.46 -3.91
N ILE A 14 -30.91 -16.50 -4.68
CA ILE A 14 -29.62 -16.67 -5.36
C ILE A 14 -29.48 -15.63 -6.48
N GLY A 15 -30.54 -15.35 -7.25
CA GLY A 15 -30.56 -14.31 -8.28
C GLY A 15 -30.39 -12.90 -7.69
N LEU A 16 -31.11 -12.56 -6.63
CA LEU A 16 -30.97 -11.27 -5.94
C LEU A 16 -29.56 -11.08 -5.33
N HIS A 17 -28.96 -12.14 -4.80
CA HIS A 17 -27.59 -12.09 -4.24
C HIS A 17 -26.55 -11.86 -5.33
N SER A 18 -26.67 -12.52 -6.50
CA SER A 18 -25.78 -12.34 -7.63
C SER A 18 -25.91 -10.93 -8.25
N ASP A 19 -27.12 -10.38 -8.30
CA ASP A 19 -27.38 -9.04 -8.82
C ASP A 19 -26.89 -7.96 -7.84
N LEU A 20 -27.01 -8.17 -6.54
CA LEU A 20 -26.45 -7.28 -5.51
C LEU A 20 -24.92 -7.33 -5.49
N GLU A 21 -24.29 -8.46 -5.73
CA GLU A 21 -22.84 -8.56 -5.88
C GLU A 21 -22.37 -7.92 -7.20
N ALA A 22 -23.11 -8.07 -8.30
CA ALA A 22 -22.83 -7.41 -9.56
C ALA A 22 -22.95 -5.88 -9.46
N LEU A 23 -23.97 -5.36 -8.74
CA LEU A 23 -24.12 -3.93 -8.45
C LEU A 23 -22.99 -3.38 -7.58
N LYS A 24 -22.46 -4.17 -6.63
CA LYS A 24 -21.28 -3.82 -5.82
C LYS A 24 -19.95 -3.90 -6.60
N SER A 25 -19.94 -4.43 -7.80
CA SER A 25 -18.73 -4.57 -8.61
C SER A 25 -18.41 -3.36 -9.48
N VAL A 26 -19.38 -2.50 -9.76
CA VAL A 26 -19.22 -1.34 -10.64
C VAL A 26 -19.09 -0.07 -9.81
N LEU A 27 -17.89 0.52 -9.80
CA LEU A 27 -17.68 1.84 -9.18
C LEU A 27 -18.42 2.91 -9.97
N SER A 28 -19.14 3.79 -9.27
CA SER A 28 -19.70 5.01 -9.90
C SER A 28 -18.59 5.99 -10.26
N TYR A 29 -18.79 6.83 -11.27
CA TYR A 29 -17.80 7.83 -11.69
C TYR A 29 -17.28 8.72 -10.56
N PRO A 30 -18.11 9.29 -9.65
CA PRO A 30 -17.60 10.07 -8.52
C PRO A 30 -16.71 9.25 -7.58
N HIS A 31 -17.05 8.00 -7.32
CA HIS A 31 -16.25 7.13 -6.46
C HIS A 31 -14.94 6.70 -7.12
N MET A 32 -14.93 6.57 -8.44
CA MET A 32 -13.71 6.35 -9.22
C MET A 32 -12.77 7.57 -9.14
N LEU A 33 -13.30 8.79 -9.20
CA LEU A 33 -12.51 10.00 -9.01
C LEU A 33 -11.96 10.10 -7.58
N LEU A 34 -12.75 9.73 -6.56
CA LEU A 34 -12.28 9.72 -5.17
C LEU A 34 -11.11 8.76 -4.96
N ILE A 35 -11.18 7.55 -5.53
CA ILE A 35 -10.08 6.58 -5.38
C ILE A 35 -8.84 7.01 -6.17
N LEU A 36 -9.01 7.58 -7.38
CA LEU A 36 -7.92 8.15 -8.15
C LEU A 36 -7.26 9.32 -7.40
N CYS A 37 -8.04 10.18 -6.75
CA CYS A 37 -7.53 11.22 -5.88
C CYS A 37 -6.70 10.65 -4.73
N ALA A 38 -7.21 9.63 -4.01
CA ALA A 38 -6.51 9.02 -2.89
C ALA A 38 -5.18 8.36 -3.32
N VAL A 39 -5.17 7.59 -4.40
CA VAL A 39 -3.94 6.94 -4.89
C VAL A 39 -2.97 7.96 -5.51
N GLY A 40 -3.47 9.03 -6.12
CA GLY A 40 -2.67 10.17 -6.58
C GLY A 40 -1.99 10.90 -5.43
N ILE A 41 -2.71 11.16 -4.34
CA ILE A 41 -2.16 11.74 -3.10
C ILE A 41 -1.09 10.81 -2.52
N TRP A 42 -1.33 9.50 -2.42
CA TRP A 42 -0.33 8.55 -1.93
C TRP A 42 0.92 8.50 -2.80
N GLY A 43 0.78 8.54 -4.13
CA GLY A 43 1.91 8.59 -5.05
C GLY A 43 2.70 9.90 -4.91
N ALA A 44 2.04 11.04 -5.01
CA ALA A 44 2.66 12.36 -4.88
C ALA A 44 3.28 12.61 -3.49
N ASN A 45 2.82 11.90 -2.46
CA ASN A 45 3.34 12.02 -1.11
C ASN A 45 4.85 11.70 -0.99
N PHE A 46 5.42 10.90 -1.90
CA PHE A 46 6.85 10.62 -1.93
C PHE A 46 7.69 11.90 -2.21
N VAL A 47 7.16 12.81 -3.02
CA VAL A 47 7.77 14.13 -3.26
C VAL A 47 7.73 14.97 -1.97
N ILE A 48 6.60 14.97 -1.27
CA ILE A 48 6.47 15.72 -0.01
C ILE A 48 7.37 15.12 1.08
N MET A 49 7.52 13.80 1.10
CA MET A 49 8.50 13.12 1.98
C MET A 49 9.91 13.62 1.71
N LYS A 50 10.34 13.64 0.44
CA LYS A 50 11.69 14.13 0.05
C LYS A 50 11.90 15.58 0.49
N ASN A 51 10.97 16.48 0.16
CA ASN A 51 11.09 17.88 0.55
C ASN A 51 11.12 18.07 2.08
N SER A 52 10.51 17.14 2.83
CA SER A 52 10.52 17.20 4.29
C SER A 52 11.86 16.73 4.88
N VAL A 53 12.45 15.63 4.37
CA VAL A 53 13.74 15.12 4.87
C VAL A 53 14.92 16.00 4.46
N ASP A 54 14.77 16.86 3.45
CA ASP A 54 15.77 17.86 3.12
C ASP A 54 15.87 18.98 4.16
N VAL A 55 14.89 19.10 5.09
CA VAL A 55 14.84 20.15 6.12
C VAL A 55 14.94 19.57 7.53
N LEU A 56 14.36 18.41 7.78
CA LEU A 56 14.28 17.81 9.13
C LEU A 56 14.80 16.37 9.10
N PRO A 57 15.35 15.87 10.23
CA PRO A 57 15.80 14.50 10.35
C PRO A 57 14.66 13.49 10.11
N PRO A 58 14.93 12.37 9.38
CA PRO A 58 13.89 11.47 8.86
C PRO A 58 13.03 10.78 9.93
N LEU A 59 13.61 10.34 11.05
CA LEU A 59 12.86 9.70 12.13
C LEU A 59 12.00 10.70 12.88
N MET A 60 12.51 11.92 13.07
CA MET A 60 11.76 13.00 13.66
C MET A 60 10.53 13.37 12.84
N ILE A 61 10.66 13.54 11.52
CA ILE A 61 9.51 13.81 10.65
C ILE A 61 8.50 12.67 10.75
N THR A 62 8.98 11.44 10.73
CA THR A 62 8.11 10.27 10.86
C THR A 62 7.33 10.30 12.18
N ALA A 63 8.00 10.63 13.29
CA ALA A 63 7.37 10.79 14.60
C ALA A 63 6.32 11.92 14.59
N MET A 64 6.66 13.09 14.04
CA MET A 64 5.75 14.24 13.93
C MET A 64 4.53 13.91 13.07
N ARG A 65 4.73 13.27 11.92
CA ARG A 65 3.63 12.84 11.06
C ARG A 65 2.63 11.96 11.82
N PHE A 66 3.09 10.95 12.55
CA PHE A 66 2.21 10.07 13.30
C PHE A 66 1.63 10.74 14.55
N LEU A 67 2.36 11.63 15.19
CA LEU A 67 1.83 12.45 16.28
C LEU A 67 0.66 13.32 15.80
N PHE A 68 0.80 14.02 14.68
CA PHE A 68 -0.28 14.83 14.11
C PHE A 68 -1.40 13.98 13.47
N THR A 69 -1.14 12.74 13.13
CA THR A 69 -2.21 11.78 12.77
C THR A 69 -2.99 11.36 14.03
N LEU A 70 -2.30 11.13 15.15
CA LEU A 70 -2.92 10.75 16.41
C LEU A 70 -3.74 11.90 17.00
N VAL A 71 -3.13 13.09 17.09
CA VAL A 71 -3.75 14.28 17.68
C VAL A 71 -4.10 15.27 16.55
N PRO A 72 -5.36 15.71 16.41
CA PRO A 72 -6.47 15.53 17.36
C PRO A 72 -7.37 14.30 17.11
N ALA A 73 -7.13 13.50 16.07
CA ALA A 73 -8.06 12.49 15.57
C ALA A 73 -8.49 11.45 16.62
N VAL A 74 -7.60 11.09 17.55
CA VAL A 74 -7.89 10.11 18.63
C VAL A 74 -9.07 10.52 19.52
N PHE A 75 -9.35 11.82 19.65
CA PHE A 75 -10.47 12.34 20.45
C PHE A 75 -11.82 12.25 19.72
N PHE A 76 -11.81 12.18 18.39
CA PHE A 76 -13.02 12.16 17.56
C PHE A 76 -13.33 10.79 17.01
N VAL A 77 -12.36 9.89 16.98
CA VAL A 77 -12.50 8.57 16.36
C VAL A 77 -12.57 7.50 17.45
N PRO A 78 -13.66 6.70 17.51
CA PRO A 78 -13.83 5.71 18.57
C PRO A 78 -12.76 4.62 18.48
N LYS A 79 -12.34 4.10 19.64
CA LYS A 79 -11.40 2.98 19.68
C LYS A 79 -11.98 1.76 18.96
N PRO A 80 -11.24 1.13 18.04
CA PRO A 80 -11.69 -0.07 17.36
C PRO A 80 -11.75 -1.26 18.32
N LYS A 81 -12.71 -2.16 18.11
CA LYS A 81 -12.89 -3.37 18.93
C LYS A 81 -11.87 -4.46 18.57
N VAL A 82 -10.59 -4.19 18.79
CA VAL A 82 -9.48 -5.13 18.58
C VAL A 82 -8.57 -5.19 19.80
N ARG A 83 -7.76 -6.26 19.90
CA ARG A 83 -6.77 -6.39 20.99
C ARG A 83 -5.68 -5.34 20.84
N TRP A 84 -5.18 -4.81 21.96
CA TRP A 84 -4.06 -3.87 21.97
C TRP A 84 -2.81 -4.40 21.30
N THR A 85 -2.53 -5.70 21.44
CA THR A 85 -1.42 -6.38 20.76
C THR A 85 -1.53 -6.33 19.23
N ASN A 86 -2.74 -6.31 18.68
CA ASN A 86 -2.95 -6.17 17.25
C ASN A 86 -2.66 -4.72 16.79
N LEU A 87 -3.15 -3.70 17.55
CA LEU A 87 -2.84 -2.29 17.30
C LEU A 87 -1.33 -2.02 17.42
N LEU A 88 -0.67 -2.58 18.46
CA LEU A 88 0.77 -2.52 18.64
C LEU A 88 1.52 -3.12 17.45
N GLY A 89 1.16 -4.35 17.04
CA GLY A 89 1.81 -5.01 15.90
C GLY A 89 1.66 -4.22 14.61
N TYR A 90 0.46 -3.69 14.33
CA TYR A 90 0.23 -2.83 13.16
C TYR A 90 1.01 -1.52 13.27
N GLY A 91 0.93 -0.82 14.40
CA GLY A 91 1.61 0.45 14.62
C GLY A 91 3.13 0.35 14.49
N LEU A 92 3.76 -0.69 15.07
CA LEU A 92 5.19 -0.93 14.90
C LEU A 92 5.55 -1.29 13.47
N SER A 93 4.77 -2.16 12.83
CA SER A 93 5.03 -2.59 11.44
C SER A 93 4.92 -1.44 10.45
N ILE A 94 3.85 -0.66 10.53
CA ILE A 94 3.60 0.47 9.62
C ILE A 94 4.40 1.70 10.04
N GLY A 95 4.27 2.13 11.29
CA GLY A 95 4.84 3.39 11.74
C GLY A 95 6.36 3.34 11.83
N VAL A 96 6.89 2.33 12.53
CA VAL A 96 8.33 2.26 12.81
C VAL A 96 9.08 1.61 11.65
N VAL A 97 8.68 0.39 11.25
CA VAL A 97 9.44 -0.35 10.23
C VAL A 97 9.20 0.24 8.85
N GLN A 98 7.94 0.33 8.39
CA GLN A 98 7.66 0.81 7.04
C GLN A 98 8.10 2.27 6.87
N PHE A 99 7.49 3.19 7.63
CA PHE A 99 7.74 4.60 7.41
C PHE A 99 9.10 5.05 7.94
N GLY A 100 9.59 4.52 9.07
CA GLY A 100 10.92 4.82 9.56
C GLY A 100 12.00 4.47 8.53
N CYS A 101 12.00 3.24 8.01
CA CYS A 101 12.95 2.84 6.97
C CYS A 101 12.75 3.61 5.66
N LEU A 102 11.51 3.92 5.28
CA LEU A 102 11.21 4.62 4.03
C LEU A 102 11.70 6.07 4.06
N TYR A 103 11.52 6.79 5.18
CA TYR A 103 12.03 8.15 5.33
C TYR A 103 13.56 8.21 5.35
N ILE A 104 14.22 7.26 6.04
CA ILE A 104 15.68 7.13 6.00
C ILE A 104 16.15 6.82 4.57
N ALA A 105 15.45 5.98 3.83
CA ALA A 105 15.80 5.65 2.45
C ALA A 105 15.71 6.87 1.52
N VAL A 106 14.62 7.63 1.62
CA VAL A 106 14.37 8.82 0.77
C VAL A 106 15.31 9.99 1.14
N ASP A 107 15.93 9.96 2.32
CA ASP A 107 16.98 10.90 2.74
C ASP A 107 18.29 10.59 2.03
N GLY A 108 18.31 10.83 0.71
CA GLY A 108 19.51 10.77 -0.13
C GLY A 108 19.99 9.37 -0.54
N LEU A 109 19.31 8.27 -0.13
CA LEU A 109 19.74 6.91 -0.46
C LEU A 109 18.99 6.29 -1.65
N ILE A 110 17.78 6.79 -1.97
CA ILE A 110 16.97 6.37 -3.12
C ILE A 110 16.09 7.52 -3.58
N THR A 111 15.86 7.63 -4.88
CA THR A 111 14.96 8.66 -5.41
C THR A 111 13.50 8.38 -5.01
N PRO A 112 12.67 9.40 -4.75
CA PRO A 112 11.27 9.24 -4.33
C PRO A 112 10.42 8.42 -5.32
N GLY A 113 10.61 8.64 -6.62
CA GLY A 113 9.92 7.89 -7.66
C GLY A 113 10.26 6.40 -7.60
N LEU A 114 11.57 6.06 -7.47
CA LEU A 114 11.98 4.67 -7.36
C LEU A 114 11.57 4.03 -6.03
N ALA A 115 11.58 4.79 -4.92
CA ALA A 115 11.08 4.33 -3.63
C ALA A 115 9.59 3.95 -3.72
N SER A 116 8.78 4.77 -4.42
CA SER A 116 7.36 4.50 -4.64
C SER A 116 7.11 3.19 -5.40
N LEU A 117 8.02 2.80 -6.28
CA LEU A 117 7.97 1.56 -7.03
C LEU A 117 8.43 0.36 -6.17
N VAL A 118 9.59 0.47 -5.53
CA VAL A 118 10.19 -0.62 -4.74
C VAL A 118 9.35 -1.00 -3.54
N VAL A 119 8.72 -0.03 -2.86
CA VAL A 119 7.84 -0.31 -1.71
C VAL A 119 6.62 -1.16 -2.09
N GLN A 120 6.24 -1.21 -3.36
CA GLN A 120 5.15 -2.06 -3.84
C GLN A 120 5.48 -3.57 -3.79
N MET A 121 6.72 -3.94 -3.52
CA MET A 121 7.08 -5.32 -3.17
C MET A 121 6.29 -5.83 -1.96
N GLN A 122 5.73 -4.93 -1.15
CA GLN A 122 4.81 -5.28 -0.07
C GLN A 122 3.67 -6.21 -0.52
N VAL A 123 3.19 -6.11 -1.76
CA VAL A 123 2.15 -7.01 -2.29
C VAL A 123 2.67 -8.45 -2.32
N LEU A 124 3.87 -8.65 -2.83
CA LEU A 124 4.49 -9.98 -2.95
C LEU A 124 4.90 -10.54 -1.59
N PHE A 125 5.44 -9.68 -0.71
CA PHE A 125 5.74 -10.08 0.66
C PHE A 125 4.47 -10.45 1.44
N THR A 126 3.36 -9.72 1.23
CA THR A 126 2.06 -10.06 1.82
C THR A 126 1.59 -11.45 1.38
N ILE A 127 1.78 -11.80 0.09
CA ILE A 127 1.43 -13.12 -0.44
C ILE A 127 2.35 -14.20 0.17
N ALA A 128 3.67 -13.98 0.15
CA ALA A 128 4.63 -14.91 0.71
C ALA A 128 4.35 -15.19 2.19
N MET A 129 4.07 -14.14 2.97
CA MET A 129 3.67 -14.28 4.38
C MET A 129 2.34 -15.02 4.54
N SER A 130 1.36 -14.77 3.67
CA SER A 130 0.07 -15.47 3.70
C SER A 130 0.24 -16.97 3.41
N ILE A 131 1.08 -17.32 2.43
CA ILE A 131 1.43 -18.71 2.12
C ILE A 131 2.12 -19.39 3.31
N TYR A 132 3.14 -18.72 3.89
CA TYR A 132 3.90 -19.26 5.01
C TYR A 132 3.06 -19.45 6.27
N LEU A 133 2.24 -18.45 6.64
CA LEU A 133 1.45 -18.46 7.87
C LEU A 133 0.17 -19.30 7.76
N ASN A 134 -0.43 -19.42 6.57
CA ASN A 134 -1.70 -20.11 6.36
C ASN A 134 -1.55 -21.42 5.58
N SER A 135 -0.29 -21.85 5.27
CA SER A 135 -0.01 -23.06 4.48
C SER A 135 -0.74 -23.10 3.12
N GLU A 136 -0.99 -21.92 2.53
CA GLU A 136 -1.63 -21.79 1.24
C GLU A 136 -0.66 -22.27 0.13
N ARG A 137 -1.19 -22.88 -0.94
CA ARG A 137 -0.36 -23.29 -2.08
C ARG A 137 -0.16 -22.13 -3.02
N ILE A 138 1.09 -21.90 -3.42
CA ILE A 138 1.42 -20.91 -4.45
C ILE A 138 0.79 -21.32 -5.78
N THR A 139 0.14 -20.41 -6.45
CA THR A 139 -0.42 -20.63 -7.78
C THR A 139 0.59 -20.23 -8.86
N ALA A 140 0.46 -20.81 -10.08
CA ALA A 140 1.38 -20.53 -11.17
C ALA A 140 1.47 -19.03 -11.51
N TYR A 141 0.35 -18.30 -11.50
CA TYR A 141 0.35 -16.85 -11.77
C TYR A 141 1.02 -16.04 -10.67
N GLN A 142 0.93 -16.47 -9.39
CA GLN A 142 1.65 -15.85 -8.28
C GLN A 142 3.16 -16.09 -8.40
N LEU A 143 3.57 -17.31 -8.78
CA LEU A 143 4.97 -17.61 -9.03
C LEU A 143 5.52 -16.75 -10.18
N SER A 144 4.77 -16.62 -11.29
CA SER A 144 5.16 -15.76 -12.41
C SER A 144 5.24 -14.28 -11.98
N ALA A 145 4.33 -13.81 -11.13
CA ALA A 145 4.38 -12.46 -10.57
C ALA A 145 5.64 -12.24 -9.71
N LEU A 146 6.02 -13.22 -8.87
CA LEU A 146 7.26 -13.18 -8.09
C LEU A 146 8.50 -13.10 -8.98
N ILE A 147 8.56 -13.88 -10.06
CA ILE A 147 9.68 -13.86 -11.01
C ILE A 147 9.78 -12.49 -11.71
N LEU A 148 8.67 -11.95 -12.22
CA LEU A 148 8.65 -10.63 -12.88
C LEU A 148 9.12 -9.52 -11.93
N ALA A 149 8.68 -9.55 -10.68
CA ALA A 149 9.09 -8.57 -9.69
C ALA A 149 10.58 -8.72 -9.31
N ALA A 150 11.07 -9.95 -9.18
CA ALA A 150 12.48 -10.21 -8.92
C ALA A 150 13.37 -9.69 -10.08
N LEU A 151 12.94 -9.86 -11.33
CA LEU A 151 13.62 -9.30 -12.49
C LEU A 151 13.61 -7.75 -12.46
N GLY A 152 12.49 -7.13 -12.11
CA GLY A 152 12.41 -5.68 -11.93
C GLY A 152 13.38 -5.18 -10.84
N LEU A 153 13.43 -5.84 -9.69
CA LEU A 153 14.38 -5.52 -8.62
C LEU A 153 15.83 -5.75 -9.04
N LEU A 154 16.11 -6.80 -9.79
CA LEU A 154 17.45 -7.07 -10.31
C LEU A 154 17.93 -5.93 -11.21
N ILE A 155 17.06 -5.44 -12.13
CA ILE A 155 17.37 -4.29 -12.97
C ILE A 155 17.70 -3.07 -12.10
N ILE A 156 16.90 -2.78 -11.07
CA ILE A 156 17.14 -1.68 -10.13
C ILE A 156 18.49 -1.86 -9.42
N GLY A 157 18.79 -3.05 -8.92
CA GLY A 157 20.04 -3.33 -8.18
C GLY A 157 21.29 -3.26 -9.05
N LEU A 158 21.16 -3.52 -10.36
CA LEU A 158 22.26 -3.41 -11.32
C LEU A 158 22.52 -1.97 -11.81
N HIS A 159 21.60 -1.05 -11.58
CA HIS A 159 21.65 0.34 -12.03
C HIS A 159 21.68 1.33 -10.84
N THR A 160 22.46 1.00 -9.81
CA THR A 160 22.69 1.93 -8.70
C THR A 160 23.60 3.07 -9.17
N ASP A 161 23.29 4.27 -8.71
CA ASP A 161 24.01 5.51 -9.01
C ASP A 161 24.16 6.37 -7.73
N ASN A 162 24.65 7.60 -7.87
CA ASN A 162 24.80 8.53 -6.74
C ASN A 162 23.46 8.93 -6.09
N GLN A 163 22.33 8.71 -6.76
CA GLN A 163 20.99 9.02 -6.26
C GLN A 163 20.26 7.77 -5.74
N THR A 164 20.76 6.58 -6.07
CA THR A 164 20.14 5.30 -5.70
C THR A 164 21.22 4.31 -5.28
N SER A 165 21.32 4.09 -3.98
CA SER A 165 22.26 3.13 -3.38
C SER A 165 21.58 1.78 -3.13
N LEU A 166 22.38 0.70 -3.03
CA LEU A 166 21.86 -0.61 -2.57
C LEU A 166 21.25 -0.53 -1.16
N MET A 167 21.81 0.32 -0.29
CA MET A 167 21.26 0.55 1.06
C MET A 167 19.86 1.16 0.99
N GLY A 168 19.63 2.15 0.12
CA GLY A 168 18.32 2.76 -0.10
C GLY A 168 17.28 1.74 -0.61
N VAL A 169 17.70 0.88 -1.56
CA VAL A 169 16.85 -0.21 -2.05
C VAL A 169 16.56 -1.21 -0.92
N ALA A 170 17.56 -1.63 -0.14
CA ALA A 170 17.39 -2.55 0.98
C ALA A 170 16.46 -1.99 2.07
N LEU A 171 16.64 -0.73 2.47
CA LEU A 171 15.76 -0.07 3.43
C LEU A 171 14.30 0.03 2.91
N THR A 172 14.12 0.31 1.62
CA THR A 172 12.79 0.34 1.01
C THR A 172 12.15 -1.06 0.96
N LEU A 173 12.95 -2.11 0.76
CA LEU A 173 12.45 -3.50 0.87
C LEU A 173 12.08 -3.87 2.31
N VAL A 174 12.85 -3.42 3.32
CA VAL A 174 12.47 -3.57 4.73
C VAL A 174 11.19 -2.80 5.02
N ALA A 175 11.02 -1.61 4.48
CA ALA A 175 9.77 -0.85 4.56
C ALA A 175 8.60 -1.63 3.94
N ALA A 176 8.81 -2.26 2.78
CA ALA A 176 7.81 -3.11 2.14
C ALA A 176 7.43 -4.35 2.99
N LEU A 177 8.40 -4.97 3.67
CA LEU A 177 8.15 -6.05 4.65
C LEU A 177 7.36 -5.53 5.86
N GLY A 178 7.68 -4.35 6.35
CA GLY A 178 6.90 -3.67 7.39
C GLY A 178 5.44 -3.50 6.99
N TRP A 179 5.20 -3.04 5.76
CA TRP A 179 3.85 -2.90 5.23
C TRP A 179 3.14 -4.25 5.09
N ALA A 180 3.80 -5.26 4.55
CA ALA A 180 3.26 -6.62 4.46
C ALA A 180 2.89 -7.19 5.83
N SER A 181 3.73 -6.98 6.85
CA SER A 181 3.45 -7.36 8.24
C SER A 181 2.23 -6.63 8.78
N GLY A 182 2.11 -5.32 8.54
CA GLY A 182 0.93 -4.54 8.87
C GLY A 182 -0.34 -5.08 8.22
N ASN A 183 -0.27 -5.49 6.95
CA ASN A 183 -1.38 -6.14 6.25
C ASN A 183 -1.82 -7.45 6.96
N MET A 184 -0.88 -8.23 7.51
CA MET A 184 -1.23 -9.43 8.28
C MET A 184 -1.97 -9.10 9.59
N PHE A 185 -1.57 -8.03 10.28
CA PHE A 185 -2.30 -7.57 11.48
C PHE A 185 -3.68 -7.01 11.12
N SER A 186 -3.81 -6.19 10.08
CA SER A 186 -5.08 -5.63 9.64
C SER A 186 -6.06 -6.70 9.15
N LYS A 187 -5.56 -7.76 8.50
CA LYS A 187 -6.37 -8.92 8.05
C LYS A 187 -7.05 -9.64 9.22
N ARG A 188 -6.46 -9.59 10.42
CA ARG A 188 -7.03 -10.18 11.65
C ARG A 188 -8.03 -9.25 12.33
N ALA A 189 -8.06 -7.97 11.97
CA ALA A 189 -8.96 -6.94 12.50
C ALA A 189 -10.20 -6.80 11.62
N THR A 190 -11.00 -7.88 11.51
CA THR A 190 -12.20 -7.90 10.67
C THR A 190 -13.33 -7.05 11.24
N GLY A 191 -14.10 -6.38 10.37
CA GLY A 191 -15.30 -5.65 10.75
C GLY A 191 -15.06 -4.33 11.49
N VAL A 192 -13.81 -3.82 11.54
CA VAL A 192 -13.50 -2.53 12.17
C VAL A 192 -13.41 -1.40 11.15
N ASN A 193 -13.71 -0.20 11.60
CA ASN A 193 -13.49 1.00 10.80
C ASN A 193 -11.98 1.20 10.59
N MET A 194 -11.54 1.23 9.32
CA MET A 194 -10.11 1.33 8.97
C MET A 194 -9.47 2.63 9.45
N LEU A 195 -10.19 3.75 9.42
CA LEU A 195 -9.70 5.02 9.94
C LEU A 195 -9.44 4.94 11.45
N SER A 196 -10.40 4.40 12.21
CA SER A 196 -10.23 4.16 13.65
C SER A 196 -9.01 3.28 13.93
N TYR A 197 -8.87 2.20 13.14
CA TYR A 197 -7.78 1.25 13.29
C TYR A 197 -6.41 1.90 13.06
N VAL A 198 -6.27 2.69 11.99
CA VAL A 198 -5.04 3.42 11.67
C VAL A 198 -4.72 4.44 12.76
N VAL A 199 -5.66 5.34 13.11
CA VAL A 199 -5.44 6.39 14.12
C VAL A 199 -5.02 5.80 15.47
N TRP A 200 -5.73 4.79 15.98
CA TRP A 200 -5.39 4.19 17.29
C TRP A 200 -4.08 3.39 17.26
N SER A 201 -3.68 2.88 16.11
CA SER A 201 -2.40 2.18 15.97
C SER A 201 -1.21 3.14 16.05
N THR A 202 -1.38 4.42 15.65
CA THR A 202 -0.29 5.41 15.72
C THR A 202 0.15 5.71 17.16
N LEU A 203 -0.70 5.43 18.15
CA LEU A 203 -0.33 5.49 19.57
C LEU A 203 0.91 4.64 19.89
N PHE A 204 1.06 3.52 19.19
CA PHE A 204 2.19 2.60 19.34
C PHE A 204 3.35 2.89 18.38
N SER A 205 3.14 3.74 17.39
CA SER A 205 4.20 4.19 16.47
C SER A 205 4.99 5.35 17.05
N VAL A 206 4.31 6.32 17.68
CA VAL A 206 4.91 7.59 18.13
C VAL A 206 6.01 7.39 19.18
N PRO A 207 5.79 6.68 20.32
CA PRO A 207 6.83 6.58 21.34
C PRO A 207 8.13 5.95 20.85
N PRO A 208 8.12 4.79 20.14
CA PRO A 208 9.38 4.22 19.66
C PRO A 208 10.05 5.09 18.60
N LEU A 209 9.30 5.78 17.72
CA LEU A 209 9.89 6.71 16.75
C LEU A 209 10.56 7.90 17.42
N VAL A 210 9.95 8.48 18.46
CA VAL A 210 10.57 9.53 19.25
C VAL A 210 11.84 9.04 19.94
N CYS A 211 11.81 7.83 20.53
CA CYS A 211 13.00 7.24 21.15
C CYS A 211 14.12 7.00 20.13
N LEU A 212 13.79 6.46 18.95
CA LEU A 212 14.76 6.22 17.87
C LEU A 212 15.32 7.54 17.33
N SER A 213 14.48 8.56 17.14
CA SER A 213 14.90 9.88 16.71
C SER A 213 15.89 10.51 17.73
N LEU A 214 15.54 10.49 19.01
CA LEU A 214 16.44 10.99 20.06
C LEU A 214 17.76 10.22 20.12
N TYR A 215 17.75 8.91 19.89
CA TYR A 215 18.94 8.08 19.97
C TYR A 215 19.86 8.24 18.75
N PHE A 216 19.31 8.22 17.53
CA PHE A 216 20.10 8.22 16.30
C PHE A 216 20.38 9.64 15.77
N GLU A 217 19.41 10.56 15.91
CA GLU A 217 19.51 11.92 15.37
C GLU A 217 20.02 12.91 16.42
N GLY A 218 19.76 12.64 17.71
CA GLY A 218 20.24 13.42 18.82
C GLY A 218 19.39 14.66 19.11
N LEU A 219 19.25 14.99 20.41
CA LEU A 219 18.39 16.09 20.86
C LEU A 219 18.85 17.45 20.33
N GLN A 220 20.16 17.68 20.23
CA GLN A 220 20.71 18.95 19.75
C GLN A 220 20.35 19.16 18.29
N THR A 221 20.59 18.16 17.41
CA THR A 221 20.26 18.20 15.98
C THR A 221 18.76 18.45 15.79
N ILE A 222 17.92 17.73 16.55
CA ILE A 222 16.47 17.90 16.53
C ILE A 222 16.08 19.35 16.89
N ALA A 223 16.64 19.90 17.97
CA ALA A 223 16.35 21.26 18.41
C ALA A 223 16.78 22.32 17.40
N GLU A 224 17.95 22.16 16.80
CA GLU A 224 18.48 23.04 15.74
C GLU A 224 17.54 23.06 14.52
N HIS A 225 17.16 21.90 14.00
CA HIS A 225 16.28 21.80 12.84
C HIS A 225 14.85 22.29 13.14
N LEU A 226 14.34 22.07 14.38
CA LEU A 226 13.04 22.61 14.78
C LEU A 226 13.05 24.14 14.83
N SER A 227 14.17 24.76 15.27
CA SER A 227 14.29 26.21 15.31
C SER A 227 14.28 26.87 13.94
N THR A 228 14.66 26.11 12.89
CA THR A 228 14.72 26.55 11.48
C THR A 228 13.53 26.04 10.66
N LEU A 229 12.54 25.40 11.32
CA LEU A 229 11.38 24.83 10.64
C LEU A 229 10.59 25.91 9.92
N ASN A 230 10.56 25.82 8.60
CA ASN A 230 9.80 26.73 7.77
C ASN A 230 8.33 26.29 7.65
N TRP A 231 7.49 27.24 7.27
CA TRP A 231 6.03 27.03 7.15
C TRP A 231 5.67 25.98 6.08
N GLN A 232 6.41 25.91 4.99
CA GLN A 232 6.18 24.97 3.91
C GLN A 232 6.39 23.52 4.39
N THR A 233 7.49 23.25 5.10
CA THR A 233 7.77 21.92 5.67
C THR A 233 6.73 21.54 6.71
N PHE A 234 6.32 22.48 7.57
CA PHE A 234 5.28 22.21 8.57
C PHE A 234 3.95 21.83 7.90
N ILE A 235 3.51 22.58 6.88
CA ILE A 235 2.32 22.21 6.07
C ILE A 235 2.53 20.84 5.41
N GLY A 236 3.71 20.54 4.89
CA GLY A 236 4.03 19.24 4.31
C GLY A 236 3.83 18.10 5.31
N ILE A 237 4.24 18.27 6.58
CA ILE A 237 4.02 17.27 7.63
C ILE A 237 2.52 17.13 7.94
N LEU A 238 1.79 18.23 8.07
CA LEU A 238 0.34 18.20 8.27
C LEU A 238 -0.39 17.55 7.10
N TRP A 239 0.04 17.82 5.86
CA TRP A 239 -0.49 17.16 4.68
C TRP A 239 -0.27 15.65 4.73
N GLN A 240 0.89 15.19 5.14
CA GLN A 240 1.20 13.78 5.30
C GLN A 240 0.36 13.12 6.39
N ALA A 241 0.12 13.84 7.50
CA ALA A 241 -0.72 13.37 8.61
C ALA A 241 -2.21 13.33 8.22
N TRP A 242 -2.73 14.42 7.68
CA TRP A 242 -4.18 14.56 7.46
C TRP A 242 -4.60 14.22 6.03
N GLY A 243 -3.90 14.72 5.03
CA GLY A 243 -4.20 14.44 3.63
C GLY A 243 -3.87 12.98 3.26
N SER A 244 -2.62 12.59 3.43
CA SER A 244 -2.17 11.26 3.03
C SER A 244 -2.63 10.14 3.98
N THR A 245 -2.75 10.40 5.31
CA THR A 245 -3.15 9.37 6.26
C THR A 245 -4.65 9.45 6.54
N ILE A 246 -5.15 10.49 7.20
CA ILE A 246 -6.56 10.51 7.67
C ILE A 246 -7.54 10.49 6.48
N PHE A 247 -7.37 11.40 5.55
CA PHE A 247 -8.29 11.54 4.42
C PHE A 247 -8.24 10.33 3.48
N CYS A 248 -7.05 9.90 3.04
CA CYS A 248 -6.94 8.79 2.10
C CYS A 248 -7.37 7.45 2.71
N TYR A 249 -6.97 7.13 3.95
CA TYR A 249 -7.47 5.91 4.61
C TYR A 249 -8.96 6.00 4.94
N GLY A 250 -9.49 7.20 5.20
CA GLY A 250 -10.93 7.44 5.34
C GLY A 250 -11.69 7.08 4.07
N ILE A 251 -11.26 7.64 2.92
CA ILE A 251 -11.84 7.33 1.60
C ILE A 251 -11.69 5.84 1.28
N TRP A 252 -10.49 5.28 1.45
CA TRP A 252 -10.20 3.89 1.15
C TRP A 252 -11.10 2.94 1.95
N GLY A 253 -11.19 3.14 3.28
CA GLY A 253 -12.05 2.35 4.15
C GLY A 253 -13.54 2.51 3.81
N TRP A 254 -13.96 3.74 3.49
CA TRP A 254 -15.34 4.03 3.08
C TRP A 254 -15.71 3.34 1.75
N LEU A 255 -14.78 3.29 0.79
CA LEU A 255 -14.98 2.57 -0.47
C LEU A 255 -15.02 1.06 -0.27
N LEU A 256 -14.11 0.50 0.55
CA LEU A 256 -14.10 -0.93 0.88
C LEU A 256 -15.35 -1.40 1.64
N ALA A 257 -16.01 -0.50 2.37
CA ALA A 257 -17.29 -0.80 3.02
C ALA A 257 -18.47 -0.88 2.02
N ARG A 258 -18.33 -0.29 0.82
CA ARG A 258 -19.39 -0.21 -0.21
C ARG A 258 -19.17 -1.11 -1.39
N TYR A 259 -17.91 -1.30 -1.77
CA TYR A 259 -17.51 -2.04 -2.96
C TYR A 259 -16.66 -3.25 -2.59
N SER A 260 -16.62 -4.24 -3.46
CA SER A 260 -15.73 -5.38 -3.27
C SER A 260 -14.27 -4.95 -3.28
N ALA A 261 -13.43 -5.58 -2.47
CA ALA A 261 -11.99 -5.34 -2.50
C ALA A 261 -11.40 -5.58 -3.91
N ALA A 262 -11.97 -6.50 -4.66
CA ALA A 262 -11.59 -6.78 -6.05
C ALA A 262 -11.85 -5.62 -7.03
N SER A 263 -12.73 -4.68 -6.67
CA SER A 263 -13.00 -3.49 -7.47
C SER A 263 -12.14 -2.29 -7.03
N VAL A 264 -11.78 -2.21 -5.74
CA VAL A 264 -11.05 -1.07 -5.15
C VAL A 264 -9.54 -1.29 -5.16
N ALA A 265 -9.06 -2.46 -4.74
CA ALA A 265 -7.63 -2.74 -4.57
C ALA A 265 -6.77 -2.56 -5.84
N PRO A 266 -7.26 -2.85 -7.07
CA PRO A 266 -6.46 -2.63 -8.28
C PRO A 266 -6.00 -1.19 -8.49
N PHE A 267 -6.71 -0.21 -7.97
CA PHE A 267 -6.31 1.20 -8.11
C PHE A 267 -5.00 1.51 -7.37
N ALA A 268 -4.65 0.74 -6.32
CA ALA A 268 -3.37 0.89 -5.63
C ALA A 268 -2.15 0.65 -6.56
N LEU A 269 -2.34 -0.08 -7.68
CA LEU A 269 -1.32 -0.29 -8.70
C LEU A 269 -0.88 1.03 -9.37
N LEU A 270 -1.70 2.08 -9.29
CA LEU A 270 -1.39 3.39 -9.83
C LEU A 270 -0.49 4.23 -8.91
N ILE A 271 -0.31 3.85 -7.64
CA ILE A 271 0.55 4.58 -6.70
C ILE A 271 1.96 4.81 -7.26
N PRO A 272 2.69 3.80 -7.77
CA PRO A 272 4.02 4.03 -8.33
C PRO A 272 3.98 4.85 -9.63
N VAL A 273 2.91 4.78 -10.41
CA VAL A 273 2.75 5.61 -11.61
C VAL A 273 2.66 7.09 -11.22
N PHE A 274 1.81 7.41 -10.24
CA PHE A 274 1.73 8.77 -9.70
C PHE A 274 2.99 9.19 -8.97
N GLY A 275 3.66 8.28 -8.23
CA GLY A 275 4.88 8.57 -7.49
C GLY A 275 6.05 8.89 -8.42
N MET A 276 6.31 8.05 -9.41
CA MET A 276 7.34 8.31 -10.42
C MET A 276 7.02 9.53 -11.27
N GLY A 277 5.76 9.70 -11.68
CA GLY A 277 5.31 10.85 -12.46
C GLY A 277 5.46 12.16 -11.69
N ALA A 278 5.03 12.20 -10.43
CA ALA A 278 5.17 13.36 -9.56
C ALA A 278 6.64 13.68 -9.28
N SER A 279 7.48 12.68 -9.03
CA SER A 279 8.92 12.85 -8.80
C SER A 279 9.62 13.39 -10.04
N ALA A 280 9.32 12.87 -11.22
CA ALA A 280 9.88 13.37 -12.46
C ALA A 280 9.44 14.82 -12.75
N PHE A 281 8.16 15.14 -12.55
CA PHE A 281 7.61 16.46 -12.88
C PHE A 281 7.98 17.53 -11.85
N LEU A 282 7.95 17.20 -10.54
CA LEU A 282 8.13 18.19 -9.46
C LEU A 282 9.58 18.28 -8.96
N LEU A 283 10.35 17.19 -9.02
CA LEU A 283 11.75 17.15 -8.56
C LEU A 283 12.75 17.03 -9.71
N GLY A 284 12.29 16.93 -10.96
CA GLY A 284 13.17 16.74 -12.11
C GLY A 284 13.87 15.36 -12.13
N GLU A 285 13.31 14.36 -11.45
CA GLU A 285 13.89 13.02 -11.42
C GLU A 285 13.93 12.43 -12.84
N SER A 286 15.13 12.03 -13.30
CA SER A 286 15.27 11.40 -14.60
C SER A 286 14.60 10.02 -14.64
N LEU A 287 13.93 9.71 -15.75
CA LEU A 287 13.32 8.42 -16.03
C LEU A 287 14.05 7.70 -17.18
N PRO A 288 15.29 7.23 -16.97
CA PRO A 288 16.01 6.47 -17.99
C PRO A 288 15.26 5.17 -18.32
N LEU A 289 15.53 4.59 -19.49
CA LEU A 289 14.83 3.42 -20.00
C LEU A 289 14.85 2.22 -19.03
N TRP A 290 15.93 2.05 -18.27
CA TRP A 290 16.01 0.99 -17.29
C TRP A 290 14.99 1.18 -16.13
N LYS A 291 14.78 2.42 -15.65
CA LYS A 291 13.75 2.71 -14.63
C LYS A 291 12.34 2.40 -15.16
N VAL A 292 12.06 2.84 -16.39
CA VAL A 292 10.78 2.54 -17.05
C VAL A 292 10.60 1.04 -17.25
N GLY A 293 11.64 0.33 -17.70
CA GLY A 293 11.63 -1.13 -17.84
C GLY A 293 11.36 -1.86 -16.51
N ALA A 294 12.07 -1.47 -15.45
CA ALA A 294 11.85 -2.01 -14.11
C ALA A 294 10.42 -1.73 -13.61
N ALA A 295 9.90 -0.51 -13.82
CA ALA A 295 8.54 -0.14 -13.46
C ALA A 295 7.50 -1.00 -14.21
N MET A 296 7.69 -1.22 -15.52
CA MET A 296 6.79 -2.09 -16.30
C MET A 296 6.77 -3.52 -15.77
N LEU A 297 7.92 -4.09 -15.40
CA LEU A 297 8.00 -5.44 -14.85
C LEU A 297 7.29 -5.54 -13.49
N VAL A 298 7.51 -4.59 -12.60
CA VAL A 298 6.87 -4.55 -11.27
C VAL A 298 5.36 -4.37 -11.42
N ILE A 299 4.91 -3.44 -12.26
CA ILE A 299 3.48 -3.20 -12.52
C ILE A 299 2.85 -4.44 -13.17
N ALA A 300 3.52 -5.08 -14.14
CA ALA A 300 3.06 -6.33 -14.75
C ALA A 300 2.93 -7.46 -13.72
N ALA A 301 3.90 -7.59 -12.80
CA ALA A 301 3.83 -8.53 -11.68
C ALA A 301 2.60 -8.27 -10.80
N MET A 302 2.35 -7.01 -10.45
CA MET A 302 1.19 -6.63 -9.66
C MET A 302 -0.14 -6.89 -10.39
N LEU A 303 -0.23 -6.55 -11.68
CA LEU A 303 -1.39 -6.84 -12.53
C LEU A 303 -1.64 -8.35 -12.61
N LEU A 304 -0.61 -9.13 -12.86
CA LEU A 304 -0.70 -10.59 -12.95
C LEU A 304 -1.18 -11.19 -11.63
N ASN A 305 -0.64 -10.70 -10.50
CA ASN A 305 -1.10 -11.13 -9.19
C ASN A 305 -2.57 -10.78 -8.92
N THR A 306 -2.99 -9.56 -9.28
CA THR A 306 -4.35 -9.06 -9.01
C THR A 306 -5.40 -9.72 -9.89
N PHE A 307 -5.10 -9.92 -11.17
CA PHE A 307 -6.06 -10.41 -12.18
C PHE A 307 -5.83 -11.85 -12.61
N GLY A 308 -4.72 -12.49 -12.23
CA GLY A 308 -4.33 -13.83 -12.69
C GLY A 308 -5.38 -14.92 -12.44
N ALA A 309 -6.07 -14.87 -11.29
CA ALA A 309 -7.16 -15.79 -10.97
C ALA A 309 -8.34 -15.64 -11.96
N ARG A 310 -8.70 -14.40 -12.33
CA ARG A 310 -9.79 -14.12 -13.30
C ARG A 310 -9.40 -14.58 -14.71
N PHE A 311 -8.17 -14.33 -15.15
CA PHE A 311 -7.66 -14.81 -16.45
C PHE A 311 -7.69 -16.33 -16.52
N ARG A 312 -7.23 -17.01 -15.46
CA ARG A 312 -7.24 -18.47 -15.41
C ARG A 312 -8.66 -19.05 -15.51
N SER A 313 -9.63 -18.48 -14.79
CA SER A 313 -11.02 -18.93 -14.85
C SER A 313 -11.64 -18.69 -16.22
N ALA A 314 -11.38 -17.53 -16.86
CA ALA A 314 -11.86 -17.20 -18.19
C ALA A 314 -11.28 -18.18 -19.27
N LEU A 315 -9.98 -18.49 -19.20
CA LEU A 315 -9.35 -19.44 -20.09
C LEU A 315 -9.90 -20.86 -19.92
N ARG A 316 -10.13 -21.30 -18.68
CA ARG A 316 -10.72 -22.60 -18.38
C ARG A 316 -12.13 -22.73 -18.95
N ASN A 317 -12.96 -21.70 -18.76
CA ASN A 317 -14.34 -21.69 -19.26
C ASN A 317 -14.38 -21.67 -20.80
N ARG A 318 -13.46 -20.93 -21.44
CA ARG A 318 -13.31 -20.93 -22.91
C ARG A 318 -12.87 -22.30 -23.45
N GLY A 319 -11.93 -22.94 -22.74
CA GLY A 319 -11.48 -24.29 -23.09
C GLY A 319 -12.58 -25.35 -22.94
N ALA A 320 -13.43 -25.24 -21.91
CA ALA A 320 -14.59 -26.13 -21.72
C ALA A 320 -15.61 -25.97 -22.88
N ARG A 321 -15.97 -24.71 -23.20
CA ARG A 321 -16.87 -24.40 -24.31
C ARG A 321 -16.36 -24.93 -25.68
N LEU A 322 -15.05 -24.81 -25.94
CA LEU A 322 -14.45 -25.30 -27.18
C LEU A 322 -14.45 -26.84 -27.27
N ARG A 323 -14.35 -27.55 -26.14
CA ARG A 323 -14.50 -29.00 -26.05
C ARG A 323 -15.95 -29.41 -26.32
N GLU A 324 -16.90 -28.77 -25.66
CA GLU A 324 -18.34 -29.03 -25.89
C GLU A 324 -18.74 -28.83 -27.37
N LEU A 325 -18.21 -27.78 -28.04
CA LEU A 325 -18.46 -27.54 -29.47
C LEU A 325 -17.78 -28.57 -30.37
N LYS A 326 -16.65 -29.16 -29.94
CA LYS A 326 -15.93 -30.18 -30.70
C LYS A 326 -16.57 -31.58 -30.56
N ASP A 327 -17.18 -31.82 -29.39
CA ASP A 327 -17.87 -33.08 -29.12
C ASP A 327 -19.31 -33.09 -29.68
N ALA A 328 -19.85 -31.92 -30.08
CA ALA A 328 -21.18 -31.76 -30.72
C ALA A 328 -21.16 -31.80 -32.24
N ASN A 329 -19.97 -31.80 -32.89
CA ASN A 329 -19.75 -31.99 -34.35
C ASN A 329 -19.14 -33.35 -34.65
#